data_e9f157f30c97381b33b3cbb35d2ce4ae
#
_entry.id   e9f157f30c97381b33b3cbb35d2ce4ae
#
_cell.length_a   1.000
_cell.length_b   1.000
_cell.length_c   1.000
_cell.angle_alpha   90.00
_cell.angle_beta   90.00
_cell.angle_gamma   90.00
#
_symmetry.space_group_name_H-M   'P 1'
#
loop_
_entity.id
_entity.type
_entity.pdbx_description
1 polymer ?
#
loop_
_entity_poly.entity_id
_entity_poly.type
_entity_poly.pdbx_seq_one_letter_code
_entity_poly.pdbx_strand_id
1 'polypeptide(L)'
;MRHRSGYRKLNRTASHRKAMFSNMTVSLLTHEQITTTLPKAKELRRVVDRMITLGKKGSLHHRRQAASFLRDDAALAKLFGPIAERYKERPGGYTRVLKAGFRYGDAAPMAVIELVDRDPDAKGADDKARHEAEMEAAEAVE
;
A
#
# COMPACT_ATOMS: atom_id res chain seq x y z
N MET A 1 -18.71 3.91 27.15
CA MET A 1 -17.35 3.61 26.62
C MET A 1 -17.41 2.37 25.75
N ARG A 2 -16.93 2.45 24.50
CA ARG A 2 -16.91 1.30 23.57
C ARG A 2 -15.56 0.59 23.66
N HIS A 3 -15.53 -0.55 24.32
CA HIS A 3 -14.34 -1.39 24.36
C HIS A 3 -14.20 -2.21 23.07
N ARG A 4 -12.99 -2.42 22.58
CA ARG A 4 -12.65 -3.23 21.40
C ARG A 4 -13.16 -2.67 20.04
N SER A 5 -13.54 -1.41 19.99
CA SER A 5 -14.00 -0.73 18.76
C SER A 5 -12.91 0.21 18.24
N GLY A 6 -11.77 -0.37 17.81
CA GLY A 6 -10.58 0.38 17.42
C GLY A 6 -10.54 0.84 15.96
N TYR A 7 -11.45 0.39 15.10
CA TYR A 7 -11.40 0.64 13.66
C TYR A 7 -12.63 1.38 13.16
N ARG A 8 -12.44 2.23 12.15
CA ARG A 8 -13.53 2.87 11.42
C ARG A 8 -14.25 1.84 10.54
N LYS A 9 -15.58 1.87 10.54
CA LYS A 9 -16.38 0.99 9.69
C LYS A 9 -16.37 1.39 8.21
N LEU A 10 -16.15 2.66 7.89
CA LEU A 10 -16.11 3.23 6.54
C LEU A 10 -17.36 2.93 5.72
N ASN A 11 -18.49 2.75 6.39
CA ASN A 11 -19.79 2.43 5.78
C ASN A 11 -19.73 1.19 4.86
N ARG A 12 -18.98 0.16 5.27
CA ARG A 12 -18.79 -1.09 4.51
C ARG A 12 -18.98 -2.31 5.40
N THR A 13 -19.35 -3.43 4.77
CA THR A 13 -19.37 -4.73 5.46
C THR A 13 -17.96 -5.16 5.84
N ALA A 14 -17.85 -6.09 6.79
CA ALA A 14 -16.55 -6.60 7.24
C ALA A 14 -15.74 -7.22 6.09
N SER A 15 -16.37 -8.03 5.24
CA SER A 15 -15.72 -8.66 4.09
C SER A 15 -15.28 -7.65 3.03
N HIS A 16 -16.11 -6.64 2.73
CA HIS A 16 -15.77 -5.56 1.80
C HIS A 16 -14.58 -4.74 2.33
N ARG A 17 -14.62 -4.41 3.62
CA ARG A 17 -13.54 -3.64 4.26
C ARG A 17 -12.21 -4.39 4.23
N LYS A 18 -12.23 -5.70 4.52
CA LYS A 18 -11.03 -6.56 4.44
C LYS A 18 -10.45 -6.59 3.03
N ALA A 19 -11.29 -6.80 2.02
CA ALA A 19 -10.87 -6.81 0.62
C ALA A 19 -10.31 -5.44 0.18
N MET A 20 -10.95 -4.36 0.58
CA MET A 20 -10.49 -3.00 0.29
C MET A 20 -9.09 -2.74 0.85
N PHE A 21 -8.85 -3.06 2.12
CA PHE A 21 -7.54 -2.85 2.73
C PHE A 21 -6.48 -3.80 2.19
N SER A 22 -6.83 -5.02 1.81
CA SER A 22 -5.93 -5.94 1.11
C SER A 22 -5.47 -5.31 -0.22
N ASN A 23 -6.39 -4.85 -1.04
CA ASN A 23 -6.08 -4.22 -2.33
C ASN A 23 -5.27 -2.93 -2.17
N MET A 24 -5.63 -2.08 -1.21
CA MET A 24 -4.90 -0.84 -0.94
C MET A 24 -3.48 -1.12 -0.44
N THR A 25 -3.29 -2.16 0.37
CA THR A 25 -1.97 -2.57 0.84
C THR A 25 -1.09 -3.03 -0.31
N VAL A 26 -1.63 -3.85 -1.22
CA VAL A 26 -0.92 -4.28 -2.44
C VAL A 26 -0.51 -3.06 -3.28
N SER A 27 -1.41 -2.13 -3.49
CA SER A 27 -1.11 -0.89 -4.24
C SER A 27 -0.02 -0.06 -3.57
N LEU A 28 -0.08 0.08 -2.25
CA LEU A 28 0.94 0.83 -1.50
C LEU A 28 2.30 0.15 -1.54
N LEU A 29 2.36 -1.17 -1.42
CA LEU A 29 3.61 -1.91 -1.54
C LEU A 29 4.21 -1.83 -2.94
N THR A 30 3.37 -1.82 -3.97
CA THR A 30 3.81 -1.74 -5.36
C THR A 30 4.32 -0.35 -5.73
N HIS A 31 3.53 0.67 -5.45
CA HIS A 31 3.82 2.05 -5.86
C HIS A 31 4.53 2.88 -4.79
N GLU A 32 4.55 2.39 -3.56
CA GLU A 32 5.13 3.03 -2.38
C GLU A 32 4.52 4.38 -1.99
N GLN A 33 3.62 4.91 -2.78
CA GLN A 33 2.83 6.11 -2.50
C GLN A 33 1.48 6.04 -3.23
N ILE A 34 0.39 6.19 -2.50
CA ILE A 34 -0.96 6.26 -3.08
C ILE A 34 -1.75 7.42 -2.49
N THR A 35 -2.74 7.88 -3.24
CA THR A 35 -3.67 8.93 -2.82
C THR A 35 -5.04 8.31 -2.54
N THR A 36 -5.62 8.62 -1.39
CA THR A 36 -6.93 8.13 -0.98
C THR A 36 -7.60 9.14 -0.05
N THR A 37 -8.79 8.81 0.45
CA THR A 37 -9.44 9.66 1.45
C THR A 37 -8.72 9.58 2.79
N LEU A 38 -8.74 10.66 3.56
CA LEU A 38 -8.03 10.76 4.83
C LEU A 38 -8.41 9.65 5.84
N PRO A 39 -9.71 9.31 6.05
CA PRO A 39 -10.07 8.22 6.96
C PRO A 39 -9.51 6.86 6.52
N LYS A 40 -9.55 6.55 5.23
CA LYS A 40 -8.97 5.30 4.69
C LYS A 40 -7.46 5.24 4.90
N ALA A 41 -6.75 6.33 4.62
CA ALA A 41 -5.31 6.41 4.81
C ALA A 41 -4.93 6.18 6.28
N LYS A 42 -5.64 6.77 7.21
CA LYS A 42 -5.38 6.60 8.64
C LYS A 42 -5.61 5.16 9.12
N GLU A 43 -6.62 4.48 8.62
CA GLU A 43 -6.86 3.07 8.96
C GLU A 43 -5.88 2.12 8.24
N LEU A 44 -5.53 2.41 6.99
CA LEU A 44 -4.59 1.62 6.21
C LEU A 44 -3.21 1.54 6.88
N ARG A 45 -2.78 2.59 7.55
CA ARG A 45 -1.49 2.66 8.21
C ARG A 45 -1.25 1.48 9.16
N ARG A 46 -2.24 1.10 9.96
CA ARG A 46 -2.15 -0.03 10.90
C ARG A 46 -1.96 -1.36 10.17
N VAL A 47 -2.67 -1.54 9.08
CA VAL A 47 -2.62 -2.76 8.27
C VAL A 47 -1.24 -2.92 7.62
N VAL A 48 -0.75 -1.87 7.00
CA VAL A 48 0.56 -1.88 6.32
C VAL A 48 1.70 -2.07 7.31
N ASP A 49 1.68 -1.38 8.44
CA ASP A 49 2.71 -1.54 9.48
C ASP A 49 2.79 -3.00 9.97
N ARG A 50 1.64 -3.66 10.12
CA ARG A 50 1.58 -5.09 10.48
C ARG A 50 2.20 -5.96 9.39
N MET A 51 1.89 -5.69 8.12
CA MET A 51 2.46 -6.45 6.99
C MET A 51 3.98 -6.30 6.92
N ILE A 52 4.49 -5.09 7.07
CA ILE A 52 5.94 -4.84 7.08
C ILE A 52 6.61 -5.55 8.27
N THR A 53 5.98 -5.57 9.43
CA THR A 53 6.48 -6.34 10.58
C THR A 53 6.57 -7.84 10.27
N LEU A 54 5.57 -8.42 9.61
CA LEU A 54 5.61 -9.81 9.15
C LEU A 54 6.77 -10.04 8.18
N GLY A 55 6.97 -9.13 7.24
CA GLY A 55 8.08 -9.17 6.27
C GLY A 55 9.44 -9.16 6.95
N LYS A 56 9.60 -8.33 7.98
CA LYS A 56 10.84 -8.23 8.76
C LYS A 56 11.14 -9.52 9.54
N LYS A 57 10.12 -10.19 10.06
CA LYS A 57 10.28 -11.48 10.76
C LYS A 57 10.72 -12.61 9.82
N GLY A 58 10.25 -12.62 8.60
CA GLY A 58 10.78 -13.41 7.49
C GLY A 58 10.58 -14.92 7.55
N SER A 59 9.97 -15.50 8.60
CA SER A 59 9.77 -16.94 8.68
C SER A 59 8.70 -17.43 7.70
N LEU A 60 8.70 -18.72 7.38
CA LEU A 60 7.69 -19.32 6.52
C LEU A 60 6.27 -19.09 7.04
N HIS A 61 6.07 -19.18 8.36
CA HIS A 61 4.78 -18.92 8.99
C HIS A 61 4.30 -17.47 8.72
N HIS A 62 5.18 -16.49 8.94
CA HIS A 62 4.85 -15.08 8.70
C HIS A 62 4.60 -14.80 7.21
N ARG A 63 5.36 -15.44 6.33
CA ARG A 63 5.14 -15.35 4.88
C ARG A 63 3.78 -15.87 4.46
N ARG A 64 3.35 -17.02 5.02
CA ARG A 64 2.02 -17.59 4.76
C ARG A 64 0.89 -16.70 5.28
N GLN A 65 1.06 -16.08 6.45
CA GLN A 65 0.10 -15.11 6.99
C GLN A 65 -0.05 -13.89 6.06
N ALA A 66 1.04 -13.31 5.61
CA ALA A 66 1.02 -12.19 4.69
C ALA A 66 0.41 -12.58 3.33
N ALA A 67 0.75 -13.74 2.79
CA ALA A 67 0.20 -14.25 1.54
C ALA A 67 -1.32 -14.42 1.59
N SER A 68 -1.86 -14.92 2.69
CA SER A 68 -3.30 -15.11 2.86
C SER A 68 -4.08 -13.78 2.88
N PHE A 69 -3.44 -12.70 3.33
CA PHE A 69 -4.04 -11.36 3.35
C PHE A 69 -3.87 -10.63 2.02
N LEU A 70 -2.65 -10.59 1.48
CA LEU A 70 -2.33 -9.81 0.26
C LEU A 70 -2.89 -10.45 -1.01
N ARG A 71 -2.78 -11.78 -1.15
CA ARG A 71 -3.21 -12.53 -2.34
C ARG A 71 -2.57 -12.05 -3.65
N ASP A 72 -1.34 -11.55 -3.56
CA ASP A 72 -0.57 -11.05 -4.70
C ASP A 72 0.89 -11.47 -4.52
N ASP A 73 1.40 -12.27 -5.46
CA ASP A 73 2.73 -12.84 -5.36
C ASP A 73 3.84 -11.81 -5.53
N ALA A 74 3.65 -10.84 -6.43
CA ALA A 74 4.63 -9.78 -6.67
C ALA A 74 4.77 -8.85 -5.45
N ALA A 75 3.65 -8.44 -4.86
CA ALA A 75 3.64 -7.64 -3.65
C ALA A 75 4.25 -8.40 -2.46
N LEU A 76 3.95 -9.69 -2.34
CA LEU A 76 4.52 -10.57 -1.31
C LEU A 76 6.04 -10.68 -1.45
N ALA A 77 6.53 -10.90 -2.65
CA ALA A 77 7.97 -10.98 -2.93
C ALA A 77 8.68 -9.65 -2.59
N LYS A 78 8.09 -8.51 -2.95
CA LYS A 78 8.62 -7.19 -2.62
C LYS A 78 8.61 -6.95 -1.10
N LEU A 79 7.56 -7.35 -0.40
CA LEU A 79 7.44 -7.20 1.04
C LEU A 79 8.54 -7.96 1.79
N PHE A 80 8.79 -9.21 1.43
CA PHE A 80 9.80 -10.08 2.07
C PHE A 80 11.22 -9.91 1.51
N GLY A 81 11.40 -9.10 0.48
CA GLY A 81 12.69 -8.75 -0.11
C GLY A 81 13.10 -7.32 0.20
N PRO A 82 12.99 -6.40 -0.79
CA PRO A 82 13.51 -5.04 -0.66
C PRO A 82 12.93 -4.24 0.51
N ILE A 83 11.63 -4.37 0.77
CA ILE A 83 10.96 -3.60 1.84
C ILE A 83 11.42 -4.10 3.22
N ALA A 84 11.48 -5.41 3.43
CA ALA A 84 11.95 -5.98 4.70
C ALA A 84 13.40 -5.55 5.00
N GLU A 85 14.25 -5.54 4.00
CA GLU A 85 15.65 -5.10 4.13
C GLU A 85 15.75 -3.60 4.43
N ARG A 86 14.96 -2.78 3.76
CA ARG A 86 14.93 -1.32 3.95
C ARG A 86 14.57 -0.93 5.39
N TYR A 87 13.60 -1.61 5.99
CA TYR A 87 13.08 -1.27 7.31
C TYR A 87 13.63 -2.14 8.46
N LYS A 88 14.64 -2.92 8.20
CA LYS A 88 15.24 -3.83 9.18
C LYS A 88 15.59 -3.16 10.50
N GLU A 89 16.17 -1.98 10.44
CA GLU A 89 16.60 -1.21 11.62
C GLU A 89 15.51 -0.28 12.21
N ARG A 90 14.39 -0.12 11.53
CA ARG A 90 13.31 0.75 11.99
C ARG A 90 12.34 -0.03 12.88
N PRO A 91 12.10 0.41 14.13
CA PRO A 91 11.30 -0.35 15.09
C PRO A 91 9.78 -0.22 14.91
N GLY A 92 9.30 0.51 13.91
CA GLY A 92 7.89 0.76 13.62
C GLY A 92 7.71 2.07 12.87
N GLY A 93 6.45 2.46 12.60
CA GLY A 93 6.17 3.72 11.90
C GLY A 93 6.70 3.76 10.47
N TYR A 94 6.38 2.76 9.69
CA TYR A 94 6.88 2.60 8.32
C TYR A 94 6.16 3.44 7.29
N THR A 95 5.04 4.06 7.66
CA THR A 95 4.19 4.83 6.76
C THR A 95 4.00 6.25 7.28
N ARG A 96 3.72 7.16 6.33
CA ARG A 96 3.41 8.56 6.59
C ARG A 96 2.13 8.94 5.88
N VAL A 97 1.25 9.66 6.56
CA VAL A 97 0.02 10.20 5.98
C VAL A 97 0.12 11.71 5.91
N LEU A 98 -0.03 12.26 4.71
CA LEU A 98 0.01 13.70 4.44
C LEU A 98 -1.36 14.15 3.94
N LYS A 99 -1.93 15.21 4.51
CA LYS A 99 -3.18 15.80 4.03
C LYS A 99 -2.98 16.41 2.65
N ALA A 100 -3.91 16.15 1.73
CA ALA A 100 -3.84 16.56 0.33
C ALA A 100 -5.07 17.37 -0.13
N GLY A 101 -5.67 18.15 0.76
CA GLY A 101 -6.82 19.00 0.46
C GLY A 101 -8.12 18.21 0.33
N PHE A 102 -8.98 18.66 -0.60
CA PHE A 102 -10.32 18.11 -0.79
C PHE A 102 -10.50 17.66 -2.24
N ARG A 103 -11.28 16.58 -2.41
CA ARG A 103 -11.57 16.03 -3.72
C ARG A 103 -12.61 16.90 -4.43
N TYR A 104 -12.36 17.18 -5.71
CA TYR A 104 -13.35 17.86 -6.55
C TYR A 104 -14.62 17.01 -6.69
N GLY A 105 -15.76 17.64 -6.55
CA GLY A 105 -17.07 17.02 -6.63
C GLY A 105 -17.72 16.84 -5.25
N ASP A 106 -17.25 15.92 -4.43
CA ASP A 106 -17.84 15.60 -3.11
C ASP A 106 -17.13 16.28 -1.94
N ALA A 107 -16.06 17.04 -2.19
CA ALA A 107 -15.26 17.69 -1.17
C ALA A 107 -14.73 16.75 -0.08
N ALA A 108 -14.55 15.46 -0.38
CA ALA A 108 -13.99 14.52 0.57
C ALA A 108 -12.55 14.90 0.93
N PRO A 109 -12.16 14.85 2.22
CA PRO A 109 -10.78 15.12 2.60
C PRO A 109 -9.87 14.03 2.06
N MET A 110 -8.83 14.43 1.32
CA MET A 110 -7.87 13.55 0.69
C MET A 110 -6.56 13.51 1.46
N ALA A 111 -5.86 12.41 1.31
CA ALA A 111 -4.52 12.22 1.87
C ALA A 111 -3.65 11.40 0.94
N VAL A 112 -2.36 11.64 1.04
CA VAL A 112 -1.33 10.80 0.45
C VAL A 112 -0.78 9.93 1.59
N ILE A 113 -0.78 8.61 1.40
CA ILE A 113 -0.08 7.68 2.27
C ILE A 113 1.13 7.15 1.51
N GLU A 114 2.28 7.18 2.15
CA GLU A 114 3.54 6.75 1.55
C GLU A 114 4.39 5.96 2.54
N LEU A 115 5.25 5.11 2.01
CA LEU A 115 6.30 4.48 2.80
C LEU A 115 7.38 5.51 3.13
N VAL A 116 7.83 5.54 4.38
CA VAL A 116 8.98 6.35 4.78
C VAL A 116 10.21 5.83 4.04
N ASP A 117 11.05 6.71 3.51
CA ASP A 117 12.20 6.36 2.67
C ASP A 117 11.77 5.58 1.40
N ARG A 118 10.64 5.96 0.80
CA ARG A 118 10.13 5.34 -0.41
C ARG A 118 11.08 5.49 -1.60
N ASP A 119 11.01 4.53 -2.52
CA ASP A 119 11.63 4.62 -3.83
C ASP A 119 10.76 5.51 -4.75
N PRO A 120 11.25 6.69 -5.18
CA PRO A 120 10.48 7.57 -6.07
C PRO A 120 10.16 6.95 -7.43
N ASP A 121 10.98 6.02 -7.90
CA ASP A 121 10.82 5.37 -9.20
C ASP A 121 9.77 4.27 -9.21
N ALA A 122 9.39 3.76 -8.04
CA ALA A 122 8.37 2.72 -7.91
C ALA A 122 6.97 3.19 -8.31
N LYS A 123 6.65 4.47 -8.10
CA LYS A 123 5.33 5.01 -8.38
C LYS A 123 5.03 5.05 -9.88
N GLY A 124 4.05 4.25 -10.29
CA GLY A 124 3.64 4.18 -11.68
C GLY A 124 4.65 3.53 -12.61
N ALA A 125 5.57 2.71 -12.08
CA ALA A 125 6.61 2.06 -12.89
C ALA A 125 6.03 1.22 -14.02
N ASP A 126 4.96 0.45 -13.76
CA ASP A 126 4.30 -0.38 -14.76
C ASP A 126 3.65 0.45 -15.88
N ASP A 127 3.06 1.60 -15.52
CA ASP A 127 2.46 2.50 -16.49
C ASP A 127 3.51 3.19 -17.35
N LYS A 128 4.64 3.58 -16.75
CA LYS A 128 5.78 4.15 -17.47
C LYS A 128 6.37 3.14 -18.45
N ALA A 129 6.60 1.91 -18.00
CA ALA A 129 7.14 0.84 -18.83
C ALA A 129 6.22 0.51 -20.02
N ARG A 130 4.91 0.48 -19.77
CA ARG A 130 3.92 0.28 -20.84
C ARG A 130 3.94 1.40 -21.88
N HIS A 131 3.97 2.65 -21.42
CA HIS A 131 4.04 3.82 -22.29
C HIS A 131 5.32 3.85 -23.13
N GLU A 132 6.45 3.52 -22.53
CA GLU A 132 7.73 3.41 -23.23
C GLU A 132 7.67 2.31 -24.32
N ALA A 133 7.12 1.15 -24.01
CA ALA A 133 6.94 0.07 -24.98
C ALA A 133 6.00 0.44 -26.13
N GLU A 134 4.92 1.20 -25.85
CA GLU A 134 4.00 1.72 -26.86
C GLU A 134 4.69 2.73 -27.79
N MET A 135 5.54 3.59 -27.23
CA MET A 135 6.31 4.56 -28.02
C MET A 135 7.33 3.88 -28.92
N GLU A 136 8.09 2.91 -28.37
CA GLU A 136 9.04 2.11 -29.18
C GLU A 136 8.36 1.36 -30.32
N ALA A 137 7.17 0.77 -30.03
CA ALA A 137 6.39 0.08 -31.06
C ALA A 137 5.89 1.02 -32.15
N ALA A 138 5.53 2.25 -31.81
CA ALA A 138 5.10 3.27 -32.78
C ALA A 138 6.26 3.74 -33.67
N GLU A 139 7.45 3.94 -33.11
CA GLU A 139 8.64 4.31 -33.86
C GLU A 139 9.12 3.20 -34.80
N ALA A 140 8.90 1.92 -34.44
CA ALA A 140 9.29 0.78 -35.26
C ALA A 140 8.39 0.58 -36.50
N VAL A 141 7.27 1.28 -36.60
CA VAL A 141 6.28 1.17 -37.71
C VAL A 141 6.50 2.27 -38.78
N GLU A 142 7.31 3.29 -38.49
CA GLU A 142 7.72 4.32 -39.47
C GLU A 142 8.97 3.86 -40.28
#